data_5f32ff7f1d8dc5fcdaefc9ac9f4a8964
#
_entry.id   5f32ff7f1d8dc5fcdaefc9ac9f4a8964
#
_cell.length_a   1.000
_cell.length_b   1.000
_cell.length_c   1.000
_cell.angle_alpha   90.00
_cell.angle_beta   90.00
_cell.angle_gamma   90.00
#
_symmetry.space_group_name_H-M   'P 1'
#
loop_
_entity.id
_entity.type
_entity.pdbx_description
1 polymer ?
#
loop_
_entity_poly.entity_id
_entity_poly.type
_entity_poly.pdbx_seq_one_letter_code
_entity_poly.pdbx_strand_id
1 'polypeptide(L)'
;MSMNTVPERLAALRAAMQANGVDVYLIPVGDPHSSEYLPDHYTSLTYFSGFHGENSNFVVTMTESAVWADGRYFVQAEKEIAGTEIQLMKMGEPGVPTVEEYCAKVVPENGTLGLCGLTASCALVNSVKKALETKNAAIKTLFLEDELWTEGRPALPATPAWILPKEYAGFSPAEKLGQLRAKLAELGCTAQLVGKLDNLAWLLNLRAMDIECTPYAMAYCYVTPDRAVLFIHTARVTPEAKAELEANGVTLAEYDSVLDFMAAETEPQTVLAESATVNYAVYQVLENNAALTVKDLADPLLPMKGVKNEVELTHDKEAHLRDAVAMVRFQIELEKRLEAGEELTELTVDEILHKYRSATDKFIVESFGTIAAYGGNAAMMHYHATPEDHAKLQRKGFLLVDSGATYMDGTTDITRTYPLGELTEDERKFYTWTLQCHIDIAKAVWLDYCDCHMIDTIAREPLWQHLINYRCGTGHSVSFVGNVHEGPHALNGRNTTLMRPGMIVTDEPGVYETDLVGIRIENELVCVHKADNQYGTFLGFEPIMFVPIATSPIVPGVLTKDELDWLNSYHRQVFEKLAPRLNDEEREWLAKKCAAIGC
;
A
#
# COMPACT_ATOMS: atom_id res chain seq x y z
N MET A 1 4.36 -3.89 -36.20
CA MET A 1 3.97 -5.30 -35.97
C MET A 1 3.64 -5.41 -34.49
N SER A 2 2.49 -5.96 -34.17
CA SER A 2 2.10 -6.20 -32.79
C SER A 2 3.11 -7.17 -32.15
N MET A 3 3.77 -6.75 -31.05
CA MET A 3 4.71 -7.59 -30.30
C MET A 3 3.91 -8.36 -29.23
N ASN A 4 3.50 -9.57 -29.56
CA ASN A 4 2.55 -10.34 -28.73
C ASN A 4 3.21 -11.21 -27.65
N THR A 5 4.51 -11.48 -27.76
CA THR A 5 5.23 -12.36 -26.83
C THR A 5 6.39 -11.66 -26.14
N VAL A 6 6.74 -12.13 -24.94
CA VAL A 6 7.92 -11.63 -24.18
C VAL A 6 9.22 -11.72 -25.01
N PRO A 7 9.54 -12.83 -25.71
CA PRO A 7 10.73 -12.87 -26.55
C PRO A 7 10.76 -11.81 -27.66
N GLU A 8 9.63 -11.50 -28.31
CA GLU A 8 9.54 -10.44 -29.34
C GLU A 8 9.80 -9.07 -28.74
N ARG A 9 9.23 -8.77 -27.56
CA ARG A 9 9.42 -7.52 -26.84
C ARG A 9 10.87 -7.33 -26.39
N LEU A 10 11.51 -8.40 -25.88
CA LEU A 10 12.93 -8.36 -25.51
C LEU A 10 13.85 -8.17 -26.73
N ALA A 11 13.55 -8.81 -27.86
CA ALA A 11 14.30 -8.62 -29.09
C ALA A 11 14.21 -7.16 -29.60
N ALA A 12 13.01 -6.55 -29.54
CA ALA A 12 12.81 -5.15 -29.91
C ALA A 12 13.54 -4.19 -28.93
N LEU A 13 13.49 -4.47 -27.63
CA LEU A 13 14.19 -3.67 -26.62
C LEU A 13 15.71 -3.71 -26.86
N ARG A 14 16.29 -4.88 -27.10
CA ARG A 14 17.73 -5.04 -27.43
C ARG A 14 18.12 -4.29 -28.71
N ALA A 15 17.27 -4.33 -29.73
CA ALA A 15 17.51 -3.56 -30.96
C ALA A 15 17.50 -2.04 -30.69
N ALA A 16 16.58 -1.54 -29.87
CA ALA A 16 16.54 -0.15 -29.46
C ALA A 16 17.74 0.24 -28.56
N MET A 17 18.13 -0.63 -27.63
CA MET A 17 19.35 -0.46 -26.82
C MET A 17 20.58 -0.31 -27.72
N GLN A 18 20.76 -1.21 -28.68
CA GLN A 18 21.88 -1.16 -29.62
C GLN A 18 21.89 0.13 -30.46
N ALA A 19 20.71 0.55 -30.97
CA ALA A 19 20.57 1.78 -31.75
C ALA A 19 20.92 3.04 -30.94
N ASN A 20 20.70 2.99 -29.62
CA ASN A 20 20.98 4.09 -28.69
C ASN A 20 22.33 3.99 -27.98
N GLY A 21 23.16 2.99 -28.27
CA GLY A 21 24.47 2.78 -27.63
C GLY A 21 24.35 2.43 -26.14
N VAL A 22 23.35 1.63 -25.79
CA VAL A 22 23.07 1.17 -24.42
C VAL A 22 23.42 -0.33 -24.33
N ASP A 23 24.24 -0.68 -23.36
CA ASP A 23 24.68 -2.08 -23.15
C ASP A 23 23.74 -2.83 -22.20
N VAL A 24 23.17 -2.13 -21.22
CA VAL A 24 22.25 -2.68 -20.21
C VAL A 24 21.10 -1.70 -20.01
N TYR A 25 19.86 -2.21 -19.92
CA TYR A 25 18.68 -1.40 -19.66
C TYR A 25 17.98 -1.85 -18.39
N LEU A 26 17.71 -0.90 -17.49
CA LEU A 26 17.05 -1.12 -16.20
C LEU A 26 15.63 -0.56 -16.24
N ILE A 27 14.64 -1.42 -15.98
CA ILE A 27 13.22 -1.06 -15.84
C ILE A 27 12.79 -1.36 -14.41
N PRO A 28 12.71 -0.36 -13.53
CA PRO A 28 12.09 -0.55 -12.22
C PRO A 28 10.57 -0.63 -12.34
N VAL A 29 9.90 -1.25 -11.38
CA VAL A 29 8.49 -0.97 -11.11
C VAL A 29 8.41 0.46 -10.58
N GLY A 30 7.69 1.33 -11.27
CA GLY A 30 7.56 2.72 -10.87
C GLY A 30 6.86 3.59 -11.89
N ASP A 31 6.36 4.70 -11.38
CA ASP A 31 5.76 5.80 -12.13
C ASP A 31 6.47 7.12 -11.76
N PRO A 32 6.09 8.27 -12.35
CA PRO A 32 6.70 9.55 -12.01
C PRO A 32 6.54 10.00 -10.56
N HIS A 33 5.70 9.34 -9.78
CA HIS A 33 5.26 9.75 -8.45
C HIS A 33 5.67 8.77 -7.35
N SER A 34 6.38 7.70 -7.68
CA SER A 34 6.71 6.60 -6.75
C SER A 34 5.47 6.03 -6.08
N SER A 35 4.40 5.82 -6.87
CA SER A 35 3.17 5.17 -6.43
C SER A 35 3.42 3.69 -6.15
N GLU A 36 2.72 3.13 -5.18
CA GLU A 36 2.74 1.69 -4.89
C GLU A 36 1.96 0.92 -5.96
N TYR A 37 0.71 1.31 -6.18
CA TYR A 37 -0.10 0.83 -7.31
C TYR A 37 0.10 1.77 -8.49
N LEU A 38 0.46 1.20 -9.64
CA LEU A 38 0.78 1.99 -10.82
C LEU A 38 -0.45 2.21 -11.69
N PRO A 39 -0.59 3.40 -12.30
CA PRO A 39 -1.44 3.49 -13.49
C PRO A 39 -0.97 2.49 -14.56
N ASP A 40 -1.90 1.83 -15.22
CA ASP A 40 -1.61 0.82 -16.26
C ASP A 40 -0.64 1.31 -17.34
N HIS A 41 -0.61 2.62 -17.60
CA HIS A 41 0.33 3.26 -18.52
C HIS A 41 1.79 3.01 -18.17
N TYR A 42 2.11 2.82 -16.89
CA TYR A 42 3.48 2.67 -16.37
C TYR A 42 3.85 1.22 -16.02
N THR A 43 3.04 0.23 -16.39
CA THR A 43 3.34 -1.19 -16.15
C THR A 43 4.36 -1.78 -17.13
N SER A 44 5.40 -1.01 -17.45
CA SER A 44 6.45 -1.38 -18.42
C SER A 44 7.19 -2.65 -18.04
N LEU A 45 7.48 -2.87 -16.75
CA LEU A 45 8.11 -4.10 -16.30
C LEU A 45 7.27 -5.32 -16.68
N THR A 46 5.97 -5.29 -16.40
CA THR A 46 5.03 -6.35 -16.77
C THR A 46 4.96 -6.55 -18.28
N TYR A 47 4.90 -5.47 -19.05
CA TYR A 47 4.87 -5.56 -20.51
C TYR A 47 6.10 -6.29 -21.07
N PHE A 48 7.31 -5.96 -20.61
CA PHE A 48 8.54 -6.57 -21.14
C PHE A 48 8.87 -7.92 -20.54
N SER A 49 8.51 -8.21 -19.30
CA SER A 49 8.87 -9.45 -18.60
C SER A 49 7.73 -10.49 -18.54
N GLY A 50 6.47 -10.05 -18.60
CA GLY A 50 5.30 -10.88 -18.29
C GLY A 50 5.06 -11.11 -16.81
N PHE A 51 5.86 -10.51 -15.92
CA PHE A 51 5.74 -10.63 -14.47
C PHE A 51 4.90 -9.49 -13.87
N HIS A 52 3.90 -9.85 -13.07
CA HIS A 52 3.00 -8.92 -12.38
C HIS A 52 3.36 -8.85 -10.89
N GLY A 53 4.40 -8.12 -10.53
CA GLY A 53 4.81 -7.96 -9.14
C GLY A 53 5.14 -6.51 -8.81
N GLU A 54 4.78 -6.12 -7.61
CA GLU A 54 5.19 -4.85 -7.02
C GLU A 54 6.64 -4.93 -6.52
N ASN A 55 7.25 -3.79 -6.21
CA ASN A 55 8.61 -3.71 -5.67
C ASN A 55 9.64 -4.59 -6.40
N SER A 56 9.66 -4.48 -7.72
CA SER A 56 10.49 -5.31 -8.60
C SER A 56 11.37 -4.46 -9.50
N ASN A 57 12.43 -5.07 -10.02
CA ASN A 57 13.30 -4.48 -11.02
C ASN A 57 13.58 -5.48 -12.13
N PHE A 58 13.70 -5.01 -13.35
CA PHE A 58 14.01 -5.84 -14.50
C PHE A 58 15.24 -5.31 -15.22
N VAL A 59 16.27 -6.13 -15.38
CA VAL A 59 17.51 -5.78 -16.04
C VAL A 59 17.65 -6.59 -17.31
N VAL A 60 17.85 -5.91 -18.44
CA VAL A 60 18.05 -6.51 -19.76
C VAL A 60 19.43 -6.17 -20.28
N THR A 61 20.21 -7.19 -20.65
CA THR A 61 21.47 -7.07 -21.37
C THR A 61 21.29 -7.50 -22.82
N MET A 62 22.32 -7.42 -23.63
CA MET A 62 22.25 -7.88 -25.03
C MET A 62 22.02 -9.40 -25.17
N THR A 63 22.25 -10.19 -24.12
CA THR A 63 22.20 -11.66 -24.17
C THR A 63 21.37 -12.32 -23.08
N GLU A 64 21.11 -11.64 -21.99
CA GLU A 64 20.41 -12.17 -20.79
C GLU A 64 19.42 -11.14 -20.26
N SER A 65 18.48 -11.61 -19.45
CA SER A 65 17.57 -10.76 -18.69
C SER A 65 17.27 -11.36 -17.33
N ALA A 66 17.05 -10.51 -16.33
CA ALA A 66 16.78 -10.93 -14.96
C ALA A 66 15.75 -10.02 -14.29
N VAL A 67 14.82 -10.61 -13.53
CA VAL A 67 13.81 -9.92 -12.73
C VAL A 67 14.03 -10.19 -11.25
N TRP A 68 14.05 -9.13 -10.43
CA TRP A 68 14.09 -9.21 -8.99
C TRP A 68 12.66 -9.19 -8.45
N ALA A 69 12.34 -10.16 -7.59
CA ALA A 69 11.06 -10.22 -6.89
C ALA A 69 11.30 -10.38 -5.39
N ASP A 70 10.48 -9.78 -4.55
CA ASP A 70 10.52 -9.97 -3.10
C ASP A 70 9.77 -11.25 -2.65
N GLY A 71 9.89 -11.58 -1.38
CA GLY A 71 9.41 -12.86 -0.83
C GLY A 71 7.91 -13.11 -0.99
N ARG A 72 7.10 -12.07 -1.20
CA ARG A 72 5.65 -12.18 -1.44
C ARG A 72 5.33 -12.81 -2.80
N TYR A 73 6.21 -12.60 -3.78
CA TYR A 73 5.99 -12.92 -5.19
C TYR A 73 6.84 -14.07 -5.75
N PHE A 74 7.65 -14.75 -4.96
CA PHE A 74 8.55 -15.80 -5.48
C PHE A 74 7.82 -16.88 -6.28
N VAL A 75 6.73 -17.42 -5.74
CA VAL A 75 5.96 -18.49 -6.39
C VAL A 75 5.27 -17.98 -7.67
N GLN A 76 4.70 -16.79 -7.62
CA GLN A 76 4.05 -16.16 -8.76
C GLN A 76 5.06 -15.89 -9.89
N ALA A 77 6.21 -15.28 -9.55
CA ALA A 77 7.25 -14.99 -10.52
C ALA A 77 7.76 -16.27 -11.23
N GLU A 78 7.97 -17.36 -10.47
CA GLU A 78 8.37 -18.65 -11.06
C GLU A 78 7.35 -19.16 -12.08
N LYS A 79 6.05 -18.99 -11.83
CA LYS A 79 4.99 -19.40 -12.75
C LYS A 79 4.92 -18.51 -13.99
N GLU A 80 4.94 -17.18 -13.80
CA GLU A 80 4.68 -16.20 -14.86
C GLU A 80 5.83 -16.09 -15.86
N ILE A 81 7.09 -16.20 -15.42
CA ILE A 81 8.25 -16.17 -16.33
C ILE A 81 8.63 -17.55 -16.87
N ALA A 82 7.90 -18.61 -16.48
CA ALA A 82 8.21 -19.96 -16.92
C ALA A 82 8.21 -20.08 -18.47
N GLY A 83 9.24 -20.70 -19.02
CA GLY A 83 9.40 -20.86 -20.47
C GLY A 83 9.95 -19.63 -21.20
N THR A 84 10.29 -18.56 -20.49
CA THR A 84 11.06 -17.41 -21.00
C THR A 84 12.56 -17.58 -20.73
N GLU A 85 13.38 -16.66 -21.26
CA GLU A 85 14.82 -16.61 -20.93
C GLU A 85 15.12 -15.90 -19.60
N ILE A 86 14.09 -15.32 -18.93
CA ILE A 86 14.26 -14.42 -17.78
C ILE A 86 14.68 -15.22 -16.56
N GLN A 87 15.74 -14.77 -15.90
CA GLN A 87 16.21 -15.34 -14.63
C GLN A 87 15.48 -14.68 -13.44
N LEU A 88 14.94 -15.49 -12.52
CA LEU A 88 14.38 -15.00 -11.28
C LEU A 88 15.48 -14.75 -10.24
N MET A 89 15.58 -13.53 -9.76
CA MET A 89 16.43 -13.11 -8.64
C MET A 89 15.55 -12.93 -7.38
N LYS A 90 15.60 -13.90 -6.47
CA LYS A 90 14.84 -13.89 -5.20
C LYS A 90 15.50 -12.93 -4.22
N MET A 91 14.91 -11.74 -4.05
CA MET A 91 15.48 -10.67 -3.20
C MET A 91 15.67 -11.13 -1.76
N GLY A 92 16.87 -10.85 -1.23
CA GLY A 92 17.23 -11.17 0.16
C GLY A 92 17.64 -12.62 0.42
N GLU A 93 17.58 -13.52 -0.58
CA GLU A 93 18.06 -14.88 -0.41
C GLU A 93 19.60 -14.95 -0.54
N PRO A 94 20.25 -15.88 0.20
CA PRO A 94 21.70 -16.02 0.19
C PRO A 94 22.27 -16.26 -1.21
N GLY A 95 23.25 -15.44 -1.61
CA GLY A 95 23.93 -15.57 -2.91
C GLY A 95 23.22 -14.89 -4.08
N VAL A 96 22.05 -14.29 -3.87
CA VAL A 96 21.37 -13.46 -4.86
C VAL A 96 21.92 -12.04 -4.80
N PRO A 97 22.48 -11.50 -5.91
CA PRO A 97 23.01 -10.13 -5.93
C PRO A 97 21.87 -9.11 -5.87
N THR A 98 22.14 -7.94 -5.32
CA THR A 98 21.26 -6.78 -5.49
C THR A 98 21.25 -6.32 -6.96
N VAL A 99 20.28 -5.47 -7.32
CA VAL A 99 20.19 -4.90 -8.68
C VAL A 99 21.48 -4.14 -9.04
N GLU A 100 22.00 -3.34 -8.10
CA GLU A 100 23.22 -2.56 -8.27
C GLU A 100 24.46 -3.45 -8.45
N GLU A 101 24.59 -4.50 -7.65
CA GLU A 101 25.69 -5.48 -7.76
C GLU A 101 25.63 -6.21 -9.10
N TYR A 102 24.43 -6.59 -9.55
CA TYR A 102 24.25 -7.22 -10.85
C TYR A 102 24.58 -6.25 -11.99
N CYS A 103 24.09 -5.02 -11.96
CA CYS A 103 24.44 -3.98 -12.92
C CYS A 103 25.97 -3.77 -12.97
N ALA A 104 26.63 -3.71 -11.80
CA ALA A 104 28.09 -3.62 -11.73
C ALA A 104 28.80 -4.84 -12.33
N LYS A 105 28.19 -6.02 -12.32
CA LYS A 105 28.74 -7.23 -12.95
C LYS A 105 28.58 -7.18 -14.46
N VAL A 106 27.40 -6.82 -14.99
CA VAL A 106 27.05 -7.00 -16.41
C VAL A 106 27.34 -5.79 -17.30
N VAL A 107 27.39 -4.57 -16.76
CA VAL A 107 27.80 -3.38 -17.52
C VAL A 107 29.28 -3.49 -17.87
N PRO A 108 29.69 -3.35 -19.15
CA PRO A 108 31.10 -3.41 -19.53
C PRO A 108 31.89 -2.18 -19.05
N GLU A 109 33.22 -2.28 -19.05
CA GLU A 109 34.08 -1.10 -18.84
C GLU A 109 33.81 -0.03 -19.91
N ASN A 110 33.65 1.22 -19.49
CA ASN A 110 33.22 2.36 -20.32
C ASN A 110 31.87 2.13 -21.02
N GLY A 111 31.05 1.19 -20.52
CA GLY A 111 29.73 0.89 -21.05
C GLY A 111 28.66 1.90 -20.64
N THR A 112 27.44 1.68 -21.12
CA THR A 112 26.30 2.56 -20.84
C THR A 112 25.13 1.77 -20.28
N LEU A 113 24.62 2.18 -19.11
CA LEU A 113 23.35 1.71 -18.58
C LEU A 113 22.27 2.72 -18.94
N GLY A 114 21.20 2.25 -19.58
CA GLY A 114 20.00 3.03 -19.90
C GLY A 114 18.88 2.81 -18.89
N LEU A 115 18.06 3.81 -18.64
CA LEU A 115 16.83 3.73 -17.84
C LEU A 115 15.89 4.90 -18.14
N CYS A 116 14.61 4.76 -17.78
CA CYS A 116 13.65 5.87 -17.78
C CYS A 116 13.85 6.73 -16.52
N GLY A 117 14.20 8.00 -16.69
CA GLY A 117 14.42 8.91 -15.57
C GLY A 117 13.16 9.33 -14.83
N LEU A 118 11.97 9.19 -15.45
CA LEU A 118 10.70 9.50 -14.78
C LEU A 118 10.18 8.37 -13.89
N THR A 119 10.53 7.12 -14.21
CA THR A 119 10.06 5.95 -13.45
C THR A 119 11.08 5.42 -12.43
N ALA A 120 12.34 5.87 -12.53
CA ALA A 120 13.40 5.50 -11.59
C ALA A 120 13.58 6.57 -10.51
N SER A 121 13.60 6.16 -9.23
CA SER A 121 13.91 7.08 -8.13
C SER A 121 15.36 7.57 -8.20
N CYS A 122 15.61 8.78 -7.70
CA CYS A 122 16.97 9.34 -7.62
C CYS A 122 17.90 8.43 -6.78
N ALA A 123 17.41 7.85 -5.69
CA ALA A 123 18.18 6.94 -4.84
C ALA A 123 18.64 5.70 -5.59
N LEU A 124 17.74 5.05 -6.35
CA LEU A 124 18.09 3.89 -7.18
C LEU A 124 19.19 4.24 -8.18
N VAL A 125 19.02 5.35 -8.91
CA VAL A 125 20.01 5.78 -9.90
C VAL A 125 21.36 6.10 -9.25
N ASN A 126 21.36 6.74 -8.09
CA ASN A 126 22.59 7.06 -7.35
C ASN A 126 23.29 5.79 -6.83
N SER A 127 22.54 4.80 -6.35
CA SER A 127 23.08 3.50 -5.95
C SER A 127 23.74 2.77 -7.13
N VAL A 128 23.06 2.75 -8.28
CA VAL A 128 23.62 2.17 -9.51
C VAL A 128 24.86 2.94 -9.99
N LYS A 129 24.82 4.28 -9.98
CA LYS A 129 26.00 5.12 -10.32
C LYS A 129 27.21 4.75 -9.46
N LYS A 130 27.01 4.68 -8.15
CA LYS A 130 28.06 4.31 -7.19
C LYS A 130 28.62 2.92 -7.48
N ALA A 131 27.77 1.95 -7.79
CA ALA A 131 28.21 0.60 -8.12
C ALA A 131 29.02 0.53 -9.44
N LEU A 132 28.76 1.46 -10.37
CA LEU A 132 29.43 1.57 -11.67
C LEU A 132 30.71 2.43 -11.67
N GLU A 133 31.05 3.13 -10.59
CA GLU A 133 32.21 4.05 -10.52
C GLU A 133 33.52 3.37 -10.97
N THR A 134 33.75 2.13 -10.55
CA THR A 134 34.99 1.39 -10.88
C THR A 134 35.11 1.03 -12.35
N LYS A 135 34.01 1.08 -13.10
CA LYS A 135 33.95 0.73 -14.52
C LYS A 135 33.98 1.93 -15.46
N ASN A 136 33.99 3.14 -14.93
CA ASN A 136 33.88 4.38 -15.70
C ASN A 136 32.69 4.33 -16.69
N ALA A 137 31.59 3.70 -16.27
CA ALA A 137 30.39 3.52 -17.09
C ALA A 137 29.46 4.73 -16.98
N ALA A 138 28.72 5.03 -18.05
CA ALA A 138 27.76 6.11 -18.12
C ALA A 138 26.35 5.65 -17.80
N ILE A 139 25.52 6.55 -17.23
CA ILE A 139 24.07 6.39 -17.17
C ILE A 139 23.43 7.31 -18.21
N LYS A 140 22.51 6.76 -19.00
CA LYS A 140 21.77 7.46 -20.04
C LYS A 140 20.27 7.35 -19.75
N THR A 141 19.60 8.50 -19.61
CA THR A 141 18.14 8.54 -19.48
C THR A 141 17.48 8.47 -20.86
N LEU A 142 16.60 7.52 -21.05
CA LEU A 142 15.90 7.21 -22.29
C LEU A 142 14.48 6.71 -21.99
N PHE A 143 13.57 6.94 -22.90
CA PHE A 143 12.19 6.46 -22.83
C PHE A 143 11.95 5.38 -23.87
N LEU A 144 12.70 4.26 -23.81
CA LEU A 144 12.56 3.18 -24.78
C LEU A 144 11.20 2.49 -24.69
N GLU A 145 10.59 2.49 -23.50
CA GLU A 145 9.25 1.96 -23.27
C GLU A 145 8.19 2.70 -24.11
N ASP A 146 8.27 4.02 -24.19
CA ASP A 146 7.36 4.86 -24.97
C ASP A 146 7.49 4.64 -26.46
N GLU A 147 8.73 4.40 -26.93
CA GLU A 147 9.01 4.12 -28.34
C GLU A 147 8.52 2.73 -28.76
N LEU A 148 8.60 1.74 -27.86
CA LEU A 148 8.38 0.34 -28.18
C LEU A 148 6.96 -0.13 -27.85
N TRP A 149 6.39 0.33 -26.75
CA TRP A 149 5.04 -0.06 -26.33
C TRP A 149 4.01 0.97 -26.80
N THR A 150 3.78 1.02 -28.11
CA THR A 150 2.83 1.96 -28.73
C THR A 150 1.47 1.34 -29.01
N GLU A 151 1.42 0.03 -29.33
CA GLU A 151 0.18 -0.68 -29.61
C GLU A 151 -0.37 -1.32 -28.33
N GLY A 152 -1.63 -0.98 -28.00
CA GLY A 152 -2.31 -1.51 -26.80
C GLY A 152 -1.81 -0.94 -25.46
N ARG A 153 -0.95 0.09 -25.47
CA ARG A 153 -0.56 0.76 -24.23
C ARG A 153 -1.74 1.55 -23.67
N PRO A 154 -2.10 1.35 -22.41
CA PRO A 154 -3.13 2.17 -21.78
C PRO A 154 -2.80 3.66 -21.85
N ALA A 155 -3.83 4.50 -22.05
CA ALA A 155 -3.65 5.94 -22.02
C ALA A 155 -3.32 6.41 -20.59
N LEU A 156 -2.72 7.59 -20.46
CA LEU A 156 -2.61 8.25 -19.16
C LEU A 156 -4.01 8.48 -18.57
N PRO A 157 -4.20 8.27 -17.27
CA PRO A 157 -5.48 8.51 -16.62
C PRO A 157 -5.94 9.96 -16.78
N ALA A 158 -7.23 10.14 -16.98
CA ALA A 158 -7.86 11.46 -17.16
C ALA A 158 -9.18 11.57 -16.40
N THR A 159 -9.27 10.94 -15.22
CA THR A 159 -10.48 10.98 -14.39
C THR A 159 -10.72 12.39 -13.84
N PRO A 160 -11.98 12.80 -13.61
CA PRO A 160 -12.27 14.10 -13.02
C PRO A 160 -11.60 14.27 -11.65
N ALA A 161 -10.89 15.39 -11.46
CA ALA A 161 -10.29 15.74 -10.19
C ALA A 161 -11.21 16.63 -9.36
N TRP A 162 -11.40 16.28 -8.08
CA TRP A 162 -12.30 16.92 -7.14
C TRP A 162 -11.63 17.18 -5.78
N ILE A 163 -12.22 18.01 -4.94
CA ILE A 163 -11.69 18.34 -3.61
C ILE A 163 -12.51 17.64 -2.53
N LEU A 164 -11.84 16.92 -1.64
CA LEU A 164 -12.44 16.41 -0.41
C LEU A 164 -12.81 17.60 0.49
N PRO A 165 -14.10 17.79 0.85
CA PRO A 165 -14.53 18.92 1.65
C PRO A 165 -13.82 19.02 3.00
N LYS A 166 -13.58 20.27 3.46
CA LYS A 166 -12.94 20.54 4.76
C LYS A 166 -13.68 19.86 5.93
N GLU A 167 -14.99 19.67 5.84
CA GLU A 167 -15.79 19.00 6.85
C GLU A 167 -15.34 17.54 7.10
N TYR A 168 -14.73 16.89 6.10
CA TYR A 168 -14.10 15.56 6.23
C TYR A 168 -12.60 15.67 6.55
N ALA A 169 -11.90 16.56 5.87
CA ALA A 169 -10.43 16.66 5.97
C ALA A 169 -9.93 17.44 7.22
N GLY A 170 -10.81 18.12 7.93
CA GLY A 170 -10.49 18.93 9.12
C GLY A 170 -9.81 20.27 8.80
N PHE A 171 -8.91 20.30 7.83
CA PHE A 171 -8.17 21.48 7.41
C PHE A 171 -8.38 21.78 5.92
N SER A 172 -8.40 23.08 5.57
CA SER A 172 -8.40 23.52 4.16
C SER A 172 -7.01 23.38 3.55
N PRO A 173 -6.88 23.40 2.20
CA PRO A 173 -5.58 23.45 1.53
C PRO A 173 -4.69 24.60 1.99
N ALA A 174 -5.25 25.80 2.21
CA ALA A 174 -4.50 26.96 2.69
C ALA A 174 -3.90 26.75 4.08
N GLU A 175 -4.66 26.11 5.01
CA GLU A 175 -4.19 25.78 6.35
C GLU A 175 -3.04 24.75 6.29
N LYS A 176 -3.18 23.70 5.48
CA LYS A 176 -2.16 22.66 5.29
C LYS A 176 -0.90 23.21 4.60
N LEU A 177 -1.05 24.07 3.59
CA LEU A 177 0.06 24.79 2.97
C LEU A 177 0.80 25.69 3.99
N GLY A 178 0.08 26.34 4.88
CA GLY A 178 0.66 27.12 5.98
C GLY A 178 1.49 26.23 6.94
N GLN A 179 0.98 25.07 7.30
CA GLN A 179 1.70 24.09 8.13
C GLN A 179 2.96 23.57 7.43
N LEU A 180 2.88 23.23 6.14
CA LEU A 180 4.02 22.80 5.35
C LEU A 180 5.11 23.88 5.29
N ARG A 181 4.73 25.14 5.00
CA ARG A 181 5.68 26.27 4.93
C ARG A 181 6.40 26.48 6.25
N ALA A 182 5.70 26.37 7.38
CA ALA A 182 6.31 26.44 8.70
C ALA A 182 7.33 25.31 8.89
N LYS A 183 6.97 24.10 8.48
CA LYS A 183 7.86 22.95 8.60
C LYS A 183 9.09 23.03 7.70
N LEU A 184 8.93 23.51 6.48
CA LEU A 184 10.05 23.78 5.57
C LEU A 184 11.04 24.80 6.16
N ALA A 185 10.52 25.87 6.77
CA ALA A 185 11.36 26.87 7.45
C ALA A 185 12.15 26.27 8.62
N GLU A 186 11.55 25.40 9.45
CA GLU A 186 12.25 24.67 10.52
C GLU A 186 13.40 23.80 9.97
N LEU A 187 13.21 23.20 8.79
CA LEU A 187 14.20 22.37 8.10
C LEU A 187 15.25 23.19 7.34
N GLY A 188 15.13 24.53 7.35
CA GLY A 188 15.98 25.45 6.59
C GLY A 188 15.80 25.28 5.08
N CYS A 189 14.59 24.96 4.63
CA CYS A 189 14.16 24.93 3.25
C CYS A 189 13.18 26.08 3.00
N THR A 190 13.14 26.57 1.75
CA THR A 190 12.19 27.60 1.32
C THR A 190 11.16 27.06 0.33
N ALA A 191 11.42 25.91 -0.28
CA ALA A 191 10.52 25.34 -1.26
C ALA A 191 10.49 23.81 -1.19
N GLN A 192 9.44 23.22 -1.74
CA GLN A 192 9.31 21.79 -2.00
C GLN A 192 8.55 21.55 -3.30
N LEU A 193 9.02 20.63 -4.14
CA LEU A 193 8.23 20.05 -5.20
C LEU A 193 7.64 18.74 -4.70
N VAL A 194 6.36 18.77 -4.34
CA VAL A 194 5.61 17.60 -3.86
C VAL A 194 5.26 16.75 -5.07
N GLY A 195 5.85 15.56 -5.15
CA GLY A 195 5.63 14.61 -6.23
C GLY A 195 4.84 13.37 -5.80
N LYS A 196 4.93 12.93 -4.53
CA LYS A 196 4.13 11.80 -4.05
C LYS A 196 2.64 12.11 -4.03
N LEU A 197 1.84 11.24 -4.66
CA LEU A 197 0.40 11.48 -4.84
C LEU A 197 -0.38 11.48 -3.53
N ASP A 198 -0.01 10.63 -2.58
CA ASP A 198 -0.59 10.56 -1.24
C ASP A 198 -0.36 11.86 -0.45
N ASN A 199 0.87 12.40 -0.50
CA ASN A 199 1.23 13.67 0.13
C ASN A 199 0.49 14.84 -0.50
N LEU A 200 0.39 14.85 -1.83
CA LEU A 200 -0.33 15.87 -2.58
C LEU A 200 -1.84 15.82 -2.31
N ALA A 201 -2.42 14.60 -2.31
CA ALA A 201 -3.83 14.39 -2.01
C ALA A 201 -4.21 14.90 -0.62
N TRP A 202 -3.36 14.66 0.38
CA TRP A 202 -3.57 15.21 1.73
C TRP A 202 -3.38 16.73 1.77
N LEU A 203 -2.29 17.25 1.17
CA LEU A 203 -1.93 18.67 1.22
C LEU A 203 -3.02 19.57 0.63
N LEU A 204 -3.54 19.17 -0.52
CA LEU A 204 -4.52 19.96 -1.29
C LEU A 204 -5.96 19.44 -1.16
N ASN A 205 -6.22 18.40 -0.38
CA ASN A 205 -7.50 17.69 -0.34
C ASN A 205 -7.95 17.19 -1.73
N LEU A 206 -7.02 17.05 -2.67
CA LEU A 206 -7.29 16.70 -4.07
C LEU A 206 -7.48 15.20 -4.23
N ARG A 207 -8.51 14.80 -4.98
CA ARG A 207 -8.81 13.40 -5.29
C ARG A 207 -9.14 13.24 -6.77
N ALA A 208 -8.81 12.06 -7.32
CA ALA A 208 -9.24 11.57 -8.63
C ALA A 208 -9.02 10.05 -8.67
N MET A 209 -9.61 9.35 -9.60
CA MET A 209 -9.47 7.90 -9.73
C MET A 209 -8.44 7.53 -10.81
N ASP A 210 -7.20 8.02 -10.67
CA ASP A 210 -6.13 7.77 -11.63
C ASP A 210 -5.35 6.49 -11.34
N ILE A 211 -5.40 6.05 -10.11
CA ILE A 211 -4.78 4.82 -9.61
C ILE A 211 -5.91 3.85 -9.26
N GLU A 212 -5.76 2.59 -9.62
CA GLU A 212 -6.72 1.56 -9.24
C GLU A 212 -6.86 1.49 -7.71
N CYS A 213 -8.07 1.32 -7.22
CA CYS A 213 -8.39 1.25 -5.80
C CYS A 213 -7.97 2.47 -4.94
N THR A 214 -7.38 3.50 -5.55
CA THR A 214 -6.78 4.61 -4.80
C THR A 214 -7.21 5.96 -5.38
N PRO A 215 -7.94 6.82 -4.62
CA PRO A 215 -8.48 8.07 -5.15
C PRO A 215 -7.42 9.18 -5.22
N TYR A 216 -6.33 8.97 -5.96
CA TYR A 216 -5.27 9.96 -6.15
C TYR A 216 -5.26 10.52 -7.57
N ALA A 217 -4.91 11.80 -7.66
CA ALA A 217 -4.73 12.53 -8.91
C ALA A 217 -3.25 12.56 -9.30
N MET A 218 -2.91 12.15 -10.51
CA MET A 218 -1.57 12.37 -11.05
C MET A 218 -1.30 13.88 -11.19
N ALA A 219 -0.42 14.40 -10.36
CA ALA A 219 -0.08 15.81 -10.30
C ALA A 219 1.22 16.06 -9.53
N TYR A 220 1.80 17.24 -9.72
CA TYR A 220 2.87 17.80 -8.87
C TYR A 220 2.39 19.10 -8.23
N CYS A 221 2.96 19.47 -7.09
CA CYS A 221 2.72 20.78 -6.50
C CYS A 221 4.04 21.43 -6.07
N TYR A 222 4.37 22.58 -6.67
CA TYR A 222 5.51 23.39 -6.23
C TYR A 222 5.05 24.41 -5.20
N VAL A 223 5.61 24.32 -4.01
CA VAL A 223 5.28 25.19 -2.88
C VAL A 223 6.48 26.03 -2.50
N THR A 224 6.29 27.37 -2.44
CA THR A 224 7.23 28.34 -1.90
C THR A 224 6.56 29.15 -0.78
N PRO A 225 7.24 30.09 -0.09
CA PRO A 225 6.63 30.90 0.96
C PRO A 225 5.36 31.63 0.52
N ASP A 226 5.28 32.04 -0.74
CA ASP A 226 4.23 32.91 -1.29
C ASP A 226 3.45 32.28 -2.45
N ARG A 227 3.91 31.14 -3.01
CA ARG A 227 3.29 30.47 -4.17
C ARG A 227 2.92 29.03 -3.84
N ALA A 228 1.87 28.53 -4.49
CA ALA A 228 1.57 27.11 -4.63
C ALA A 228 1.07 26.89 -6.07
N VAL A 229 1.80 26.10 -6.85
CA VAL A 229 1.48 25.83 -8.26
C VAL A 229 1.21 24.33 -8.41
N LEU A 230 -0.01 23.98 -8.77
CA LEU A 230 -0.44 22.61 -9.03
C LEU A 230 -0.31 22.31 -10.53
N PHE A 231 0.56 21.36 -10.87
CA PHE A 231 0.73 20.83 -12.24
C PHE A 231 -0.15 19.60 -12.41
N ILE A 232 -1.21 19.76 -13.18
CA ILE A 232 -2.22 18.73 -13.45
C ILE A 232 -2.77 18.96 -14.86
N HIS A 233 -3.27 17.93 -15.55
CA HIS A 233 -4.02 18.15 -16.79
C HIS A 233 -5.27 18.97 -16.48
N THR A 234 -5.21 20.27 -16.73
CA THR A 234 -6.20 21.25 -16.22
C THR A 234 -7.63 21.00 -16.70
N ALA A 235 -7.78 20.39 -17.88
CA ALA A 235 -9.10 20.08 -18.46
C ALA A 235 -9.93 19.09 -17.62
N ARG A 236 -9.32 18.32 -16.72
CA ARG A 236 -10.00 17.34 -15.87
C ARG A 236 -10.35 17.86 -14.47
N VAL A 237 -9.85 19.04 -14.09
CA VAL A 237 -10.18 19.65 -12.80
C VAL A 237 -11.61 20.20 -12.89
N THR A 238 -12.49 19.71 -11.99
CA THR A 238 -13.88 20.20 -11.98
C THR A 238 -13.93 21.70 -11.69
N PRO A 239 -14.96 22.43 -12.19
CA PRO A 239 -15.09 23.86 -11.92
C PRO A 239 -15.09 24.20 -10.43
N GLU A 240 -15.71 23.35 -9.61
CA GLU A 240 -15.80 23.49 -8.15
C GLU A 240 -14.42 23.29 -7.53
N ALA A 241 -13.67 22.25 -7.94
CA ALA A 241 -12.31 22.00 -7.46
C ALA A 241 -11.37 23.13 -7.84
N LYS A 242 -11.47 23.64 -9.06
CA LYS A 242 -10.68 24.80 -9.51
C LYS A 242 -10.94 26.02 -8.65
N ALA A 243 -12.23 26.36 -8.44
CA ALA A 243 -12.60 27.51 -7.62
C ALA A 243 -12.11 27.38 -6.17
N GLU A 244 -12.19 26.18 -5.58
CA GLU A 244 -11.71 25.90 -4.23
C GLU A 244 -10.17 26.03 -4.14
N LEU A 245 -9.43 25.46 -5.10
CA LEU A 245 -7.98 25.57 -5.14
C LEU A 245 -7.52 27.03 -5.28
N GLU A 246 -8.12 27.80 -6.21
CA GLU A 246 -7.82 29.21 -6.41
C GLU A 246 -8.16 30.05 -5.15
N ALA A 247 -9.27 29.77 -4.47
CA ALA A 247 -9.64 30.44 -3.23
C ALA A 247 -8.66 30.14 -2.08
N ASN A 248 -7.96 28.99 -2.12
CA ASN A 248 -6.92 28.60 -1.17
C ASN A 248 -5.50 28.99 -1.62
N GLY A 249 -5.37 29.84 -2.66
CA GLY A 249 -4.10 30.39 -3.13
C GLY A 249 -3.26 29.44 -3.98
N VAL A 250 -3.89 28.41 -4.60
CA VAL A 250 -3.23 27.47 -5.51
C VAL A 250 -3.52 27.88 -6.95
N THR A 251 -2.49 28.05 -7.76
CA THR A 251 -2.59 28.26 -9.20
C THR A 251 -2.42 26.95 -9.95
N LEU A 252 -3.09 26.79 -11.11
CA LEU A 252 -3.00 25.60 -11.93
C LEU A 252 -2.07 25.81 -13.12
N ALA A 253 -1.29 24.77 -13.44
CA ALA A 253 -0.46 24.68 -14.64
C ALA A 253 -0.63 23.29 -15.27
N GLU A 254 -0.25 23.14 -16.56
CA GLU A 254 -0.34 21.85 -17.23
C GLU A 254 0.69 20.85 -16.66
N TYR A 255 0.28 19.60 -16.51
CA TYR A 255 1.07 18.51 -15.92
C TYR A 255 2.46 18.41 -16.57
N ASP A 256 2.49 18.38 -17.90
CA ASP A 256 3.73 18.18 -18.67
C ASP A 256 4.70 19.37 -18.60
N SER A 257 4.27 20.51 -18.06
CA SER A 257 5.10 21.71 -17.96
C SER A 257 6.01 21.73 -16.73
N VAL A 258 5.92 20.75 -15.81
CA VAL A 258 6.63 20.79 -14.51
C VAL A 258 8.14 20.87 -14.67
N LEU A 259 8.75 20.08 -15.55
CA LEU A 259 10.21 20.08 -15.75
C LEU A 259 10.69 21.42 -16.34
N ASP A 260 9.99 21.93 -17.35
CA ASP A 260 10.32 23.22 -17.98
C ASP A 260 10.12 24.37 -16.98
N PHE A 261 9.08 24.33 -16.17
CA PHE A 261 8.83 25.33 -15.13
C PHE A 261 9.97 25.35 -14.10
N MET A 262 10.38 24.17 -13.61
CA MET A 262 11.47 24.06 -12.65
C MET A 262 12.83 24.45 -13.27
N ALA A 263 13.05 24.15 -14.54
CA ALA A 263 14.24 24.59 -15.28
C ALA A 263 14.31 26.12 -15.47
N ALA A 264 13.13 26.75 -15.60
CA ALA A 264 13.00 28.21 -15.81
C ALA A 264 12.92 29.02 -14.50
N GLU A 265 12.90 28.37 -13.33
CA GLU A 265 12.86 29.08 -12.03
C GLU A 265 14.12 29.94 -11.85
N THR A 266 13.93 31.23 -11.54
CA THR A 266 15.00 32.21 -11.38
C THR A 266 15.14 32.73 -9.96
N GLU A 267 14.13 32.53 -9.12
CA GLU A 267 14.18 32.95 -7.73
C GLU A 267 15.01 31.95 -6.91
N PRO A 268 15.99 32.43 -6.12
CA PRO A 268 16.81 31.57 -5.29
C PRO A 268 15.95 30.80 -4.27
N GLN A 269 15.98 29.47 -4.33
CA GLN A 269 15.24 28.59 -3.41
C GLN A 269 16.13 27.48 -2.85
N THR A 270 15.93 27.13 -1.59
CA THR A 270 16.42 25.88 -1.02
C THR A 270 15.28 24.87 -1.07
N VAL A 271 15.36 23.94 -2.03
CA VAL A 271 14.29 22.97 -2.34
C VAL A 271 14.50 21.68 -1.58
N LEU A 272 13.52 21.27 -0.77
CA LEU A 272 13.48 19.93 -0.20
C LEU A 272 13.11 18.92 -1.30
N ALA A 273 13.94 17.90 -1.46
CA ALA A 273 13.68 16.75 -2.32
C ALA A 273 14.20 15.48 -1.64
N GLU A 274 13.33 14.50 -1.45
CA GLU A 274 13.68 13.20 -0.89
C GLU A 274 14.11 12.27 -2.03
N SER A 275 15.40 11.94 -2.10
CA SER A 275 15.96 11.13 -3.20
C SER A 275 15.33 9.74 -3.33
N ALA A 276 14.77 9.21 -2.24
CA ALA A 276 14.10 7.91 -2.24
C ALA A 276 12.79 7.90 -3.07
N THR A 277 12.09 9.04 -3.14
CA THR A 277 10.75 9.14 -3.74
C THR A 277 10.69 10.06 -4.96
N VAL A 278 11.59 11.05 -5.05
CA VAL A 278 11.67 11.92 -6.23
C VAL A 278 12.27 11.15 -7.40
N ASN A 279 11.61 11.21 -8.56
CA ASN A 279 12.15 10.60 -9.78
C ASN A 279 13.41 11.33 -10.27
N TYR A 280 14.26 10.60 -10.98
CA TYR A 280 15.58 11.08 -11.37
C TYR A 280 15.53 12.26 -12.35
N ALA A 281 14.56 12.30 -13.26
CA ALA A 281 14.40 13.39 -14.22
C ALA A 281 14.10 14.73 -13.52
N VAL A 282 13.19 14.73 -12.56
CA VAL A 282 12.90 15.90 -11.71
C VAL A 282 14.14 16.30 -10.92
N TYR A 283 14.79 15.34 -10.25
CA TYR A 283 15.97 15.63 -9.44
C TYR A 283 17.10 16.27 -10.25
N GLN A 284 17.35 15.77 -11.48
CA GLN A 284 18.34 16.37 -12.39
C GLN A 284 18.02 17.81 -12.77
N VAL A 285 16.75 18.13 -13.02
CA VAL A 285 16.34 19.50 -13.35
C VAL A 285 16.59 20.43 -12.15
N LEU A 286 16.26 19.97 -10.94
CA LEU A 286 16.49 20.75 -9.72
C LEU A 286 17.99 20.99 -9.48
N GLU A 287 18.85 19.97 -9.64
CA GLU A 287 20.30 20.10 -9.45
C GLU A 287 20.98 20.98 -10.51
N ASN A 288 20.49 20.93 -11.75
CA ASN A 288 21.08 21.70 -12.86
C ASN A 288 20.65 23.18 -12.89
N ASN A 289 19.62 23.57 -12.12
CA ASN A 289 19.18 24.95 -12.05
C ASN A 289 20.00 25.73 -11.02
N ALA A 290 20.78 26.74 -11.49
CA ALA A 290 21.67 27.53 -10.63
C ALA A 290 20.95 28.38 -9.56
N ALA A 291 19.66 28.65 -9.71
CA ALA A 291 18.85 29.34 -8.70
C ALA A 291 18.40 28.40 -7.57
N LEU A 292 18.48 27.09 -7.75
CA LEU A 292 17.98 26.12 -6.80
C LEU A 292 19.13 25.44 -6.04
N THR A 293 18.94 25.26 -4.74
CA THR A 293 19.83 24.46 -3.89
C THR A 293 19.02 23.28 -3.37
N VAL A 294 19.34 22.08 -3.81
CA VAL A 294 18.63 20.87 -3.37
C VAL A 294 19.10 20.43 -1.99
N LYS A 295 18.16 20.12 -1.13
CA LYS A 295 18.38 19.50 0.19
C LYS A 295 17.70 18.12 0.21
N ASP A 296 18.49 17.05 0.24
CA ASP A 296 17.98 15.68 0.36
C ASP A 296 17.59 15.42 1.82
N LEU A 297 16.29 15.49 2.09
CA LEU A 297 15.69 15.29 3.40
C LEU A 297 14.38 14.49 3.24
N ALA A 298 14.01 13.77 4.30
CA ALA A 298 12.71 13.08 4.36
C ALA A 298 11.55 14.08 4.21
N ASP A 299 10.53 13.69 3.46
CA ASP A 299 9.35 14.53 3.19
C ASP A 299 8.56 14.78 4.49
N PRO A 300 8.43 16.02 4.95
CA PRO A 300 7.71 16.36 6.18
C PRO A 300 6.21 16.09 6.10
N LEU A 301 5.64 15.98 4.91
CA LEU A 301 4.20 15.68 4.74
C LEU A 301 3.85 14.28 5.24
N LEU A 302 4.78 13.33 5.14
CA LEU A 302 4.54 11.95 5.54
C LEU A 302 4.17 11.82 7.05
N PRO A 303 4.97 12.31 8.00
CA PRO A 303 4.57 12.31 9.42
C PRO A 303 3.40 13.26 9.72
N MET A 304 3.19 14.33 8.94
CA MET A 304 2.09 15.26 9.16
C MET A 304 0.73 14.61 8.88
N LYS A 305 0.60 13.84 7.79
CA LYS A 305 -0.64 13.12 7.46
C LYS A 305 -0.80 11.80 8.23
N GLY A 306 0.31 11.19 8.66
CA GLY A 306 0.31 9.96 9.43
C GLY A 306 -0.40 10.09 10.79
N VAL A 307 -0.42 11.28 11.38
CA VAL A 307 -1.20 11.59 12.58
C VAL A 307 -2.54 12.19 12.18
N LYS A 308 -3.60 11.39 12.23
CA LYS A 308 -4.95 11.84 11.86
C LYS A 308 -5.44 12.90 12.86
N ASN A 309 -6.05 13.97 12.35
CA ASN A 309 -6.70 14.96 13.21
C ASN A 309 -8.03 14.43 13.76
N GLU A 310 -8.63 15.13 14.74
CA GLU A 310 -9.85 14.68 15.40
C GLU A 310 -11.05 14.54 14.45
N VAL A 311 -11.12 15.38 13.39
CA VAL A 311 -12.19 15.32 12.39
C VAL A 311 -12.00 14.06 11.54
N GLU A 312 -10.80 13.84 11.02
CA GLU A 312 -10.45 12.62 10.27
C GLU A 312 -10.73 11.35 11.10
N LEU A 313 -10.28 11.31 12.37
CA LEU A 313 -10.53 10.15 13.26
C LEU A 313 -12.02 9.91 13.54
N THR A 314 -12.81 10.98 13.67
CA THR A 314 -14.25 10.85 13.90
C THR A 314 -14.95 10.24 12.69
N HIS A 315 -14.61 10.71 11.51
CA HIS A 315 -15.16 10.24 10.25
C HIS A 315 -14.70 8.81 9.91
N ASP A 316 -13.42 8.52 10.12
CA ASP A 316 -12.85 7.21 9.85
C ASP A 316 -13.46 6.11 10.73
N LYS A 317 -13.65 6.38 12.03
CA LYS A 317 -14.41 5.48 12.93
C LYS A 317 -15.83 5.20 12.43
N GLU A 318 -16.50 6.19 11.84
CA GLU A 318 -17.85 6.01 11.29
C GLU A 318 -17.83 5.21 9.97
N ALA A 319 -16.81 5.42 9.12
CA ALA A 319 -16.58 4.62 7.93
C ALA A 319 -16.37 3.13 8.28
N HIS A 320 -15.56 2.86 9.30
CA HIS A 320 -15.32 1.50 9.80
C HIS A 320 -16.60 0.81 10.33
N LEU A 321 -17.46 1.54 11.04
CA LEU A 321 -18.75 0.98 11.48
C LEU A 321 -19.71 0.69 10.32
N ARG A 322 -19.65 1.49 9.26
CA ARG A 322 -20.43 1.27 8.04
C ARG A 322 -19.91 0.05 7.28
N ASP A 323 -18.60 -0.07 7.12
CA ASP A 323 -17.97 -1.22 6.49
C ASP A 323 -18.22 -2.52 7.28
N ALA A 324 -18.12 -2.46 8.60
CA ALA A 324 -18.43 -3.60 9.47
C ALA A 324 -19.87 -4.12 9.30
N VAL A 325 -20.85 -3.25 9.03
CA VAL A 325 -22.21 -3.67 8.68
C VAL A 325 -22.24 -4.40 7.33
N ALA A 326 -21.49 -3.93 6.33
CA ALA A 326 -21.37 -4.63 5.05
C ALA A 326 -20.73 -6.01 5.22
N MET A 327 -19.68 -6.12 6.04
CA MET A 327 -19.03 -7.39 6.38
C MET A 327 -19.97 -8.37 7.10
N VAL A 328 -20.81 -7.89 8.01
CA VAL A 328 -21.84 -8.73 8.68
C VAL A 328 -22.84 -9.27 7.65
N ARG A 329 -23.33 -8.43 6.77
CA ARG A 329 -24.28 -8.84 5.71
C ARG A 329 -23.65 -9.80 4.71
N PHE A 330 -22.42 -9.54 4.33
CA PHE A 330 -21.62 -10.46 3.51
C PHE A 330 -21.53 -11.84 4.16
N GLN A 331 -21.14 -11.93 5.42
CA GLN A 331 -20.99 -13.20 6.12
C GLN A 331 -22.33 -13.95 6.25
N ILE A 332 -23.42 -13.25 6.54
CA ILE A 332 -24.76 -13.83 6.58
C ILE A 332 -25.14 -14.45 5.22
N GLU A 333 -24.93 -13.74 4.11
CA GLU A 333 -25.24 -14.25 2.78
C GLU A 333 -24.35 -15.43 2.41
N LEU A 334 -23.05 -15.34 2.67
CA LEU A 334 -22.08 -16.42 2.42
C LEU A 334 -22.51 -17.72 3.15
N GLU A 335 -22.80 -17.63 4.46
CA GLU A 335 -23.23 -18.77 5.26
C GLU A 335 -24.54 -19.36 4.74
N LYS A 336 -25.56 -18.55 4.44
CA LYS A 336 -26.86 -19.01 3.90
C LYS A 336 -26.70 -19.74 2.57
N ARG A 337 -25.89 -19.22 1.65
CA ARG A 337 -25.66 -19.84 0.33
C ARG A 337 -24.90 -21.15 0.44
N LEU A 338 -23.88 -21.21 1.31
CA LEU A 338 -23.14 -22.45 1.61
C LEU A 338 -24.06 -23.51 2.27
N GLU A 339 -24.92 -23.11 3.20
CA GLU A 339 -25.91 -24.01 3.84
C GLU A 339 -26.94 -24.53 2.84
N ALA A 340 -27.34 -23.71 1.88
CA ALA A 340 -28.25 -24.11 0.80
C ALA A 340 -27.58 -25.07 -0.21
N GLY A 341 -26.26 -25.29 -0.12
CA GLY A 341 -25.52 -26.18 -1.00
C GLY A 341 -25.22 -25.54 -2.37
N GLU A 342 -25.22 -24.22 -2.47
CA GLU A 342 -24.82 -23.52 -3.68
C GLU A 342 -23.32 -23.71 -3.94
N GLU A 343 -22.96 -23.83 -5.22
CA GLU A 343 -21.56 -23.87 -5.63
C GLU A 343 -21.00 -22.42 -5.62
N LEU A 344 -20.13 -22.14 -4.66
CA LEU A 344 -19.47 -20.85 -4.51
C LEU A 344 -17.97 -20.98 -4.83
N THR A 345 -17.39 -19.91 -5.31
CA THR A 345 -15.97 -19.80 -5.63
C THR A 345 -15.36 -18.57 -4.94
N GLU A 346 -14.05 -18.45 -4.97
CA GLU A 346 -13.34 -17.25 -4.50
C GLU A 346 -13.83 -15.99 -5.22
N LEU A 347 -14.14 -16.05 -6.52
CA LEU A 347 -14.73 -14.94 -7.27
C LEU A 347 -16.13 -14.57 -6.76
N THR A 348 -16.94 -15.55 -6.42
CA THR A 348 -18.28 -15.30 -5.85
C THR A 348 -18.20 -14.59 -4.49
N VAL A 349 -17.15 -14.85 -3.71
CA VAL A 349 -16.91 -14.16 -2.43
C VAL A 349 -16.69 -12.68 -2.64
N ASP A 350 -15.84 -12.32 -3.59
CA ASP A 350 -15.61 -10.92 -3.98
C ASP A 350 -16.89 -10.23 -4.47
N GLU A 351 -17.65 -10.89 -5.35
CA GLU A 351 -18.94 -10.36 -5.86
C GLU A 351 -19.94 -10.06 -4.73
N ILE A 352 -20.08 -10.97 -3.74
CA ILE A 352 -20.98 -10.77 -2.60
C ILE A 352 -20.50 -9.58 -1.74
N LEU A 353 -19.21 -9.48 -1.51
CA LEU A 353 -18.63 -8.42 -0.68
C LEU A 353 -18.79 -7.05 -1.35
N HIS A 354 -18.42 -6.94 -2.63
CA HIS A 354 -18.64 -5.74 -3.43
C HIS A 354 -20.11 -5.27 -3.42
N LYS A 355 -21.05 -6.21 -3.56
CA LYS A 355 -22.50 -5.91 -3.50
C LYS A 355 -22.88 -5.17 -2.22
N TYR A 356 -22.35 -5.58 -1.06
CA TYR A 356 -22.72 -4.96 0.21
C TYR A 356 -21.96 -3.67 0.49
N ARG A 357 -20.70 -3.55 0.11
CA ARG A 357 -19.91 -2.34 0.25
C ARG A 357 -20.41 -1.23 -0.68
N SER A 358 -20.59 -1.54 -1.97
CA SER A 358 -21.06 -0.56 -2.97
C SER A 358 -22.49 -0.07 -2.73
N ALA A 359 -23.30 -0.83 -1.99
CA ALA A 359 -24.64 -0.41 -1.59
C ALA A 359 -24.67 0.55 -0.40
N THR A 360 -23.53 0.81 0.25
CA THR A 360 -23.45 1.77 1.36
C THR A 360 -23.35 3.21 0.83
N ASP A 361 -23.81 4.16 1.63
CA ASP A 361 -23.58 5.58 1.34
C ASP A 361 -22.08 5.92 1.45
N LYS A 362 -21.63 6.91 0.68
CA LYS A 362 -20.26 7.41 0.65
C LYS A 362 -19.20 6.45 0.09
N PHE A 363 -19.56 5.26 -0.39
CA PHE A 363 -18.63 4.37 -1.07
C PHE A 363 -18.03 5.05 -2.31
N ILE A 364 -16.72 4.94 -2.46
CA ILE A 364 -15.98 5.43 -3.64
C ILE A 364 -15.50 4.24 -4.46
N VAL A 365 -14.72 3.36 -3.83
CA VAL A 365 -14.06 2.21 -4.47
C VAL A 365 -13.59 1.24 -3.39
N GLU A 366 -13.29 -0.01 -3.72
CA GLU A 366 -12.50 -0.89 -2.85
C GLU A 366 -11.13 -0.27 -2.57
N SER A 367 -10.60 -0.42 -1.35
CA SER A 367 -9.28 0.12 -0.99
C SER A 367 -8.13 -0.67 -1.63
N PHE A 368 -8.39 -1.92 -2.01
CA PHE A 368 -7.52 -2.81 -2.81
C PHE A 368 -8.35 -3.96 -3.37
N GLY A 369 -7.77 -4.74 -4.30
CA GLY A 369 -8.41 -5.92 -4.85
C GLY A 369 -8.65 -6.98 -3.77
N THR A 370 -9.88 -7.42 -3.58
CA THR A 370 -10.25 -8.41 -2.55
C THR A 370 -9.39 -9.67 -2.65
N ILE A 371 -8.77 -10.07 -1.55
CA ILE A 371 -8.10 -11.36 -1.39
C ILE A 371 -9.12 -12.33 -0.79
N ALA A 372 -9.74 -13.14 -1.64
CA ALA A 372 -10.59 -14.24 -1.22
C ALA A 372 -9.85 -15.53 -1.50
N ALA A 373 -9.28 -16.16 -0.48
CA ALA A 373 -8.37 -17.29 -0.63
C ALA A 373 -8.82 -18.50 0.18
N TYR A 374 -9.10 -19.62 -0.50
CA TYR A 374 -9.56 -20.84 0.11
C TYR A 374 -8.44 -21.88 0.26
N GLY A 375 -8.28 -22.45 1.46
CA GLY A 375 -7.32 -23.52 1.74
C GLY A 375 -5.88 -23.10 1.44
N GLY A 376 -5.19 -23.85 0.59
CA GLY A 376 -3.78 -23.60 0.24
C GLY A 376 -3.51 -22.28 -0.51
N ASN A 377 -4.51 -21.74 -1.22
CA ASN A 377 -4.37 -20.43 -1.90
C ASN A 377 -4.08 -19.30 -0.90
N ALA A 378 -4.62 -19.41 0.32
CA ALA A 378 -4.41 -18.45 1.38
C ALA A 378 -2.95 -18.40 1.91
N ALA A 379 -2.10 -19.35 1.56
CA ALA A 379 -0.67 -19.29 1.87
C ALA A 379 0.09 -18.25 1.02
N MET A 380 -0.50 -17.80 -0.08
CA MET A 380 -0.02 -16.66 -0.88
C MET A 380 -0.66 -15.38 -0.31
N MET A 381 0.14 -14.53 0.35
CA MET A 381 -0.34 -13.38 1.12
C MET A 381 -1.13 -12.37 0.27
N HIS A 382 -0.73 -12.18 -1.01
CA HIS A 382 -1.35 -11.31 -1.99
C HIS A 382 -1.99 -12.14 -3.12
N TYR A 383 -2.74 -13.19 -2.76
CA TYR A 383 -3.45 -14.01 -3.73
C TYR A 383 -4.61 -13.23 -4.37
N HIS A 384 -4.73 -13.34 -5.68
CA HIS A 384 -5.89 -12.84 -6.41
C HIS A 384 -6.48 -13.95 -7.25
N ALA A 385 -7.76 -14.26 -7.00
CA ALA A 385 -8.51 -15.19 -7.83
C ALA A 385 -8.77 -14.58 -9.21
N THR A 386 -8.57 -15.37 -10.26
CA THR A 386 -8.88 -14.98 -11.64
C THR A 386 -9.91 -15.93 -12.26
N PRO A 387 -10.59 -15.53 -13.35
CA PRO A 387 -11.50 -16.45 -14.04
C PRO A 387 -10.85 -17.78 -14.45
N GLU A 388 -9.54 -17.76 -14.72
CA GLU A 388 -8.75 -18.91 -15.16
C GLU A 388 -8.18 -19.73 -14.00
N ASP A 389 -7.93 -19.10 -12.84
CA ASP A 389 -7.33 -19.74 -11.66
C ASP A 389 -8.03 -19.27 -10.38
N HIS A 390 -8.94 -20.09 -9.88
CA HIS A 390 -9.68 -19.87 -8.63
C HIS A 390 -10.20 -21.18 -8.04
N ALA A 391 -10.35 -21.24 -6.73
CA ALA A 391 -10.86 -22.40 -6.04
C ALA A 391 -12.39 -22.37 -5.87
N LYS A 392 -13.00 -23.57 -5.85
CA LYS A 392 -14.37 -23.79 -5.39
C LYS A 392 -14.38 -24.01 -3.88
N LEU A 393 -15.25 -23.30 -3.19
CA LEU A 393 -15.41 -23.42 -1.75
C LEU A 393 -16.02 -24.80 -1.39
N GLN A 394 -15.52 -25.37 -0.32
CA GLN A 394 -16.03 -26.63 0.22
C GLN A 394 -16.42 -26.44 1.69
N ARG A 395 -17.30 -27.30 2.22
CA ARG A 395 -17.69 -27.26 3.63
C ARG A 395 -16.63 -27.89 4.56
N LYS A 396 -15.38 -27.44 4.42
CA LYS A 396 -14.22 -27.82 5.24
C LYS A 396 -13.15 -26.74 5.15
N GLY A 397 -12.20 -26.76 6.09
CA GLY A 397 -11.05 -25.84 6.06
C GLY A 397 -11.45 -24.38 6.27
N PHE A 398 -10.55 -23.48 5.89
CA PHE A 398 -10.69 -22.05 6.04
C PHE A 398 -10.84 -21.33 4.70
N LEU A 399 -11.61 -20.24 4.72
CA LEU A 399 -11.62 -19.18 3.75
C LEU A 399 -11.03 -17.91 4.41
N LEU A 400 -9.91 -17.44 3.91
CA LEU A 400 -9.37 -16.14 4.27
C LEU A 400 -9.99 -15.09 3.33
N VAL A 401 -10.54 -14.03 3.91
CA VAL A 401 -11.04 -12.87 3.17
C VAL A 401 -10.40 -11.62 3.75
N ASP A 402 -9.57 -10.99 2.92
CA ASP A 402 -8.90 -9.74 3.20
C ASP A 402 -9.38 -8.69 2.20
N SER A 403 -9.86 -7.55 2.69
CA SER A 403 -10.59 -6.59 1.87
C SER A 403 -10.87 -5.30 2.61
N GLY A 404 -11.04 -4.23 1.86
CA GLY A 404 -11.39 -2.94 2.40
C GLY A 404 -12.12 -2.07 1.40
N ALA A 405 -12.52 -0.89 1.81
CA ALA A 405 -13.11 0.11 0.92
C ALA A 405 -12.68 1.53 1.31
N THR A 406 -12.57 2.37 0.30
CA THR A 406 -12.43 3.82 0.48
C THR A 406 -13.81 4.47 0.37
N TYR A 407 -14.17 5.18 1.41
CA TYR A 407 -15.38 5.99 1.52
C TYR A 407 -15.02 7.48 1.50
N MET A 408 -16.00 8.36 1.29
CA MET A 408 -15.80 9.81 1.38
C MET A 408 -15.30 10.28 2.76
N ASP A 409 -15.36 9.42 3.77
CA ASP A 409 -15.06 9.73 5.16
C ASP A 409 -14.13 8.72 5.85
N GLY A 410 -13.37 7.92 5.09
CA GLY A 410 -12.37 7.01 5.63
C GLY A 410 -11.95 5.92 4.65
N THR A 411 -10.90 5.19 5.00
CA THR A 411 -10.43 3.99 4.26
C THR A 411 -10.36 2.84 5.24
N THR A 412 -10.84 1.65 4.84
CA THR A 412 -10.89 0.46 5.69
C THR A 412 -10.02 -0.66 5.15
N ASP A 413 -9.52 -1.45 6.07
CA ASP A 413 -8.76 -2.67 5.86
C ASP A 413 -9.13 -3.71 6.89
N ILE A 414 -9.47 -4.92 6.46
CA ILE A 414 -9.86 -6.00 7.37
C ILE A 414 -9.67 -7.39 6.79
N THR A 415 -9.04 -8.25 7.56
CA THR A 415 -9.04 -9.70 7.27
C THR A 415 -9.84 -10.48 8.29
N ARG A 416 -10.61 -11.43 7.79
CA ARG A 416 -11.19 -12.52 8.58
C ARG A 416 -10.91 -13.87 7.95
N THR A 417 -10.53 -14.82 8.77
CA THR A 417 -10.42 -16.23 8.39
C THR A 417 -11.65 -16.99 8.87
N TYR A 418 -12.51 -17.40 7.94
CA TYR A 418 -13.80 -18.04 8.19
C TYR A 418 -13.70 -19.56 8.14
N PRO A 419 -14.08 -20.29 9.20
CA PRO A 419 -14.20 -21.74 9.14
C PRO A 419 -15.43 -22.12 8.30
N LEU A 420 -15.22 -22.87 7.22
CA LEU A 420 -16.32 -23.32 6.34
C LEU A 420 -16.90 -24.67 6.72
N GLY A 421 -16.33 -25.36 7.72
CA GLY A 421 -16.79 -26.65 8.20
C GLY A 421 -15.77 -27.35 9.06
N GLU A 422 -15.50 -28.63 8.76
CA GLU A 422 -14.54 -29.46 9.51
C GLU A 422 -13.11 -28.89 9.35
N LEU A 423 -12.40 -28.79 10.47
CA LEU A 423 -11.02 -28.32 10.55
C LEU A 423 -10.10 -29.39 11.11
N THR A 424 -8.89 -29.48 10.59
CA THR A 424 -7.82 -30.30 11.15
C THR A 424 -7.32 -29.72 12.49
N GLU A 425 -6.61 -30.54 13.25
CA GLU A 425 -6.00 -30.10 14.52
C GLU A 425 -4.96 -28.99 14.30
N ASP A 426 -4.17 -29.07 13.24
CA ASP A 426 -3.13 -28.07 12.93
C ASP A 426 -3.74 -26.74 12.46
N GLU A 427 -4.79 -26.76 11.62
CA GLU A 427 -5.53 -25.54 11.26
C GLU A 427 -6.09 -24.82 12.49
N ARG A 428 -6.65 -25.58 13.45
CA ARG A 428 -7.14 -25.00 14.71
C ARG A 428 -6.03 -24.41 15.57
N LYS A 429 -4.86 -25.07 15.66
CA LYS A 429 -3.68 -24.53 16.38
C LYS A 429 -3.19 -23.25 15.74
N PHE A 430 -2.97 -23.23 14.43
CA PHE A 430 -2.50 -22.06 13.70
C PHE A 430 -3.47 -20.88 13.85
N TYR A 431 -4.77 -21.14 13.76
CA TYR A 431 -5.78 -20.12 13.98
C TYR A 431 -5.70 -19.55 15.41
N THR A 432 -5.58 -20.40 16.41
CA THR A 432 -5.56 -19.98 17.81
C THR A 432 -4.30 -19.17 18.12
N TRP A 433 -3.14 -19.57 17.62
CA TRP A 433 -1.87 -18.84 17.79
C TRP A 433 -1.87 -17.50 17.05
N THR A 434 -2.43 -17.45 15.84
CA THR A 434 -2.63 -16.18 15.12
C THR A 434 -3.55 -15.23 15.92
N LEU A 435 -4.63 -15.77 16.49
CA LEU A 435 -5.52 -14.98 17.35
C LEU A 435 -4.83 -14.47 18.61
N GLN A 436 -3.92 -15.23 19.22
CA GLN A 436 -3.11 -14.74 20.35
C GLN A 436 -2.24 -13.55 19.91
N CYS A 437 -1.55 -13.66 18.76
CA CYS A 437 -0.75 -12.56 18.21
C CYS A 437 -1.58 -11.28 18.05
N HIS A 438 -2.77 -11.40 17.44
CA HIS A 438 -3.71 -10.31 17.24
C HIS A 438 -4.18 -9.69 18.57
N ILE A 439 -4.56 -10.50 19.54
CA ILE A 439 -5.02 -10.00 20.84
C ILE A 439 -3.88 -9.31 21.60
N ASP A 440 -2.67 -9.87 21.58
CA ASP A 440 -1.55 -9.35 22.36
C ASP A 440 -1.10 -7.98 21.86
N ILE A 441 -1.10 -7.74 20.54
CA ILE A 441 -0.81 -6.41 20.02
C ILE A 441 -1.97 -5.44 20.26
N ALA A 442 -3.22 -5.86 20.08
CA ALA A 442 -4.39 -4.99 20.27
C ALA A 442 -4.54 -4.49 21.72
N LYS A 443 -4.08 -5.27 22.71
CA LYS A 443 -4.08 -4.87 24.13
C LYS A 443 -2.76 -4.27 24.62
N ALA A 444 -1.74 -4.15 23.74
CA ALA A 444 -0.42 -3.69 24.14
C ALA A 444 -0.43 -2.27 24.73
N VAL A 445 0.41 -2.08 25.74
CA VAL A 445 0.71 -0.78 26.35
C VAL A 445 2.23 -0.63 26.40
N TRP A 446 2.73 0.52 25.94
CA TRP A 446 4.18 0.76 25.84
C TRP A 446 4.53 2.21 26.21
N LEU A 447 5.81 2.47 26.46
CA LEU A 447 6.34 3.82 26.67
C LEU A 447 6.53 4.55 25.35
N ASP A 448 6.27 5.84 25.29
CA ASP A 448 6.24 6.70 24.10
C ASP A 448 7.57 6.76 23.32
N TYR A 449 8.66 6.24 23.87
CA TYR A 449 9.96 6.08 23.21
C TYR A 449 10.14 4.72 22.52
N CYS A 450 9.21 3.77 22.67
CA CYS A 450 9.26 2.51 21.94
C CYS A 450 8.84 2.75 20.49
N ASP A 451 9.67 2.28 19.58
CA ASP A 451 9.40 2.35 18.13
C ASP A 451 8.54 1.18 17.64
N CYS A 452 8.10 1.26 16.39
CA CYS A 452 7.25 0.25 15.79
C CYS A 452 7.89 -1.15 15.77
N HIS A 453 9.23 -1.26 15.63
CA HIS A 453 9.94 -2.53 15.68
C HIS A 453 9.82 -3.20 17.07
N MET A 454 9.94 -2.42 18.14
CA MET A 454 9.77 -2.94 19.50
C MET A 454 8.34 -3.42 19.75
N ILE A 455 7.36 -2.70 19.21
CA ILE A 455 5.93 -3.04 19.34
C ILE A 455 5.60 -4.29 18.50
N ASP A 456 6.10 -4.41 17.26
CA ASP A 456 5.94 -5.58 16.39
C ASP A 456 6.33 -6.89 17.09
N THR A 457 7.37 -6.86 17.93
CA THR A 457 7.83 -8.03 18.67
C THR A 457 6.76 -8.63 19.59
N ILE A 458 5.88 -7.81 20.15
CA ILE A 458 4.77 -8.26 21.01
C ILE A 458 3.82 -9.18 20.24
N ALA A 459 3.49 -8.80 19.00
CA ALA A 459 2.62 -9.62 18.14
C ALA A 459 3.27 -10.93 17.71
N ARG A 460 4.60 -11.00 17.56
CA ARG A 460 5.28 -12.21 17.08
C ARG A 460 5.56 -13.23 18.16
N GLU A 461 5.63 -12.80 19.41
CA GLU A 461 6.04 -13.63 20.54
C GLU A 461 5.24 -14.92 20.66
N PRO A 462 3.89 -14.94 20.57
CA PRO A 462 3.12 -16.18 20.68
C PRO A 462 3.49 -17.24 19.62
N LEU A 463 3.73 -16.83 18.37
CA LEU A 463 4.16 -17.77 17.32
C LEU A 463 5.60 -18.26 17.52
N TRP A 464 6.51 -17.39 17.99
CA TRP A 464 7.90 -17.78 18.27
C TRP A 464 8.01 -18.84 19.35
N GLN A 465 7.09 -18.89 20.33
CA GLN A 465 7.03 -19.96 21.32
C GLN A 465 6.79 -21.35 20.68
N HIS A 466 6.20 -21.36 19.47
CA HIS A 466 5.97 -22.55 18.66
C HIS A 466 6.96 -22.74 17.52
N LEU A 467 8.04 -21.93 17.47
CA LEU A 467 9.08 -21.93 16.43
C LEU A 467 8.52 -21.62 15.02
N ILE A 468 7.45 -20.84 14.97
CA ILE A 468 6.80 -20.35 13.75
C ILE A 468 6.98 -18.85 13.63
N ASN A 469 7.06 -18.35 12.40
CA ASN A 469 7.16 -16.92 12.12
C ASN A 469 6.48 -16.61 10.78
N TYR A 470 5.97 -15.39 10.64
CA TYR A 470 5.51 -14.86 9.35
C TYR A 470 6.54 -13.87 8.78
N ARG A 471 6.65 -13.84 7.44
CA ARG A 471 7.69 -13.06 6.74
C ARG A 471 7.24 -11.64 6.35
N CYS A 472 5.94 -11.32 6.50
CA CYS A 472 5.38 -9.98 6.30
C CYS A 472 5.51 -9.10 7.55
N GLY A 473 5.09 -7.83 7.46
CA GLY A 473 4.83 -6.97 8.61
C GLY A 473 3.66 -7.49 9.44
N THR A 474 3.55 -7.01 10.67
CA THR A 474 2.37 -7.22 11.52
C THR A 474 1.27 -6.21 11.21
N GLY A 475 1.63 -5.11 10.55
CA GLY A 475 0.68 -4.08 10.18
C GLY A 475 1.34 -2.84 9.57
N HIS A 476 0.53 -2.00 8.98
CA HIS A 476 0.92 -0.77 8.29
C HIS A 476 -0.06 0.36 8.61
N SER A 477 0.34 1.59 8.32
CA SER A 477 -0.54 2.75 8.41
C SER A 477 -1.53 2.77 7.24
N VAL A 478 -2.73 3.30 7.47
CA VAL A 478 -3.79 3.47 6.47
C VAL A 478 -4.06 4.96 6.23
N SER A 479 -4.23 5.37 4.97
CA SER A 479 -4.55 6.76 4.61
C SER A 479 -6.00 7.12 4.93
N PHE A 480 -6.25 8.39 5.22
CA PHE A 480 -7.61 8.91 5.28
C PHE A 480 -8.11 9.27 3.86
N VAL A 481 -9.11 8.54 3.37
CA VAL A 481 -9.64 8.67 1.99
C VAL A 481 -8.51 8.61 0.96
N GLY A 482 -7.76 7.50 0.98
CA GLY A 482 -6.58 7.32 0.15
C GLY A 482 -6.10 5.88 0.09
N ASN A 483 -4.81 5.67 -0.22
CA ASN A 483 -4.24 4.34 -0.32
C ASN A 483 -4.36 3.56 1.00
N VAL A 484 -4.60 2.27 0.91
CA VAL A 484 -4.62 1.37 2.06
C VAL A 484 -3.28 1.37 2.79
N HIS A 485 -2.17 1.40 2.06
CA HIS A 485 -0.82 1.53 2.64
C HIS A 485 -0.39 3.00 2.73
N GLU A 486 0.05 3.41 3.92
CA GLU A 486 0.62 4.74 4.16
C GLU A 486 1.88 4.61 5.03
N GLY A 487 2.71 5.61 5.05
CA GLY A 487 3.79 5.77 6.02
C GLY A 487 3.50 6.91 7.02
N PRO A 488 4.41 7.18 7.95
CA PRO A 488 5.75 6.60 8.11
C PRO A 488 5.81 5.34 8.98
N HIS A 489 4.77 5.04 9.76
CA HIS A 489 4.75 3.96 10.74
C HIS A 489 4.22 2.67 10.13
N ALA A 490 4.85 1.57 10.54
CA ALA A 490 4.42 0.20 10.21
C ALA A 490 4.97 -0.74 11.27
N LEU A 491 4.18 -1.70 11.70
CA LEU A 491 4.61 -2.73 12.66
C LEU A 491 5.39 -3.82 11.92
N ASN A 492 6.70 -3.71 11.93
CA ASN A 492 7.60 -4.70 11.33
C ASN A 492 9.00 -4.62 11.95
N GLY A 493 9.80 -5.64 11.70
CA GLY A 493 11.15 -5.80 12.29
C GLY A 493 12.20 -4.75 11.87
N ARG A 494 11.85 -3.68 11.17
CA ARG A 494 12.80 -2.66 10.66
C ARG A 494 12.34 -1.21 10.87
N ASN A 495 11.06 -0.98 11.12
CA ASN A 495 10.51 0.37 11.22
C ASN A 495 10.79 0.98 12.59
N THR A 496 11.54 2.07 12.63
CA THR A 496 11.95 2.79 13.86
C THR A 496 11.10 4.03 14.14
N THR A 497 9.97 4.20 13.46
CA THR A 497 9.05 5.31 13.73
C THR A 497 8.43 5.15 15.12
N LEU A 498 8.36 6.25 15.85
CA LEU A 498 7.66 6.30 17.13
C LEU A 498 6.16 6.51 16.90
N MET A 499 5.34 5.63 17.46
CA MET A 499 3.89 5.81 17.44
C MET A 499 3.47 7.07 18.20
N ARG A 500 2.44 7.75 17.68
CA ARG A 500 1.86 8.94 18.31
C ARG A 500 0.34 8.78 18.38
N PRO A 501 -0.33 9.36 19.42
CA PRO A 501 -1.78 9.40 19.46
C PRO A 501 -2.36 9.99 18.16
N GLY A 502 -3.38 9.32 17.61
CA GLY A 502 -3.99 9.67 16.32
C GLY A 502 -3.40 8.92 15.11
N MET A 503 -2.31 8.16 15.27
CA MET A 503 -1.83 7.25 14.24
C MET A 503 -2.71 5.99 14.18
N ILE A 504 -3.09 5.59 12.97
CA ILE A 504 -3.85 4.37 12.70
C ILE A 504 -2.89 3.33 12.13
N VAL A 505 -3.05 2.08 12.54
CA VAL A 505 -2.23 0.97 12.06
C VAL A 505 -3.07 -0.30 11.97
N THR A 506 -2.84 -1.13 10.97
CA THR A 506 -3.42 -2.47 10.91
C THR A 506 -2.75 -3.40 11.93
N ASP A 507 -3.46 -4.43 12.33
CA ASP A 507 -3.03 -5.48 13.26
C ASP A 507 -3.39 -6.81 12.60
N GLU A 508 -2.46 -7.33 11.76
CA GLU A 508 -2.69 -8.40 10.78
C GLU A 508 -1.68 -9.57 10.86
N PRO A 509 -1.36 -10.08 12.04
CA PRO A 509 -0.48 -11.24 12.14
C PRO A 509 -1.08 -12.45 11.41
N GLY A 510 -0.23 -13.35 10.92
CA GLY A 510 -0.68 -14.51 10.17
C GLY A 510 0.22 -15.74 10.24
N VAL A 511 -0.31 -16.87 9.78
CA VAL A 511 0.44 -18.11 9.50
C VAL A 511 0.18 -18.52 8.06
N TYR A 512 1.24 -18.82 7.33
CA TYR A 512 1.19 -19.12 5.90
C TYR A 512 2.01 -20.37 5.60
N GLU A 513 1.33 -21.51 5.51
CA GLU A 513 1.94 -22.81 5.24
C GLU A 513 1.63 -23.24 3.80
N THR A 514 2.64 -23.31 2.96
CA THR A 514 2.51 -23.60 1.52
C THR A 514 1.71 -24.86 1.28
N ASP A 515 0.76 -24.79 0.34
CA ASP A 515 -0.17 -25.86 -0.06
C ASP A 515 -1.07 -26.39 1.08
N LEU A 516 -1.04 -25.79 2.26
CA LEU A 516 -1.82 -26.22 3.42
C LEU A 516 -2.87 -25.17 3.82
N VAL A 517 -2.45 -24.02 4.31
CA VAL A 517 -3.35 -23.01 4.88
C VAL A 517 -2.68 -21.64 4.96
N GLY A 518 -3.48 -20.60 4.78
CA GLY A 518 -3.19 -19.25 5.22
C GLY A 518 -4.21 -18.76 6.22
N ILE A 519 -3.76 -18.13 7.28
CA ILE A 519 -4.61 -17.57 8.34
C ILE A 519 -4.10 -16.17 8.64
N ARG A 520 -4.98 -15.17 8.53
CA ARG A 520 -4.76 -13.79 8.97
C ARG A 520 -6.00 -13.32 9.73
N ILE A 521 -5.81 -12.64 10.84
CA ILE A 521 -6.87 -12.03 11.62
C ILE A 521 -6.46 -10.59 11.82
N GLU A 522 -7.31 -9.67 11.37
CA GLU A 522 -6.95 -8.27 11.27
C GLU A 522 -8.04 -7.34 11.78
N ASN A 523 -7.60 -6.25 12.39
CA ASN A 523 -8.36 -5.03 12.65
C ASN A 523 -7.49 -3.81 12.35
N GLU A 524 -8.11 -2.65 12.18
CA GLU A 524 -7.42 -1.38 12.32
C GLU A 524 -7.52 -0.87 13.76
N LEU A 525 -6.38 -0.36 14.24
CA LEU A 525 -6.18 0.16 15.60
C LEU A 525 -5.76 1.62 15.54
N VAL A 526 -6.26 2.44 16.45
CA VAL A 526 -5.75 3.80 16.65
C VAL A 526 -4.87 3.86 17.90
N CYS A 527 -3.68 4.48 17.77
CA CYS A 527 -2.82 4.77 18.90
C CYS A 527 -3.44 5.86 19.79
N VAL A 528 -3.49 5.62 21.09
CA VAL A 528 -4.06 6.51 22.08
C VAL A 528 -3.14 6.70 23.28
N HIS A 529 -3.26 7.85 23.95
CA HIS A 529 -2.65 8.07 25.26
C HIS A 529 -3.37 7.24 26.33
N LYS A 530 -2.63 6.52 27.16
CA LYS A 530 -3.17 5.70 28.26
C LYS A 530 -2.97 6.36 29.63
N ALA A 531 -1.73 6.77 29.95
CA ALA A 531 -1.41 7.36 31.27
C ALA A 531 -0.05 8.07 31.27
N ASP A 532 0.11 9.02 32.20
CA ASP A 532 1.39 9.60 32.58
C ASP A 532 1.68 9.26 34.04
N ASN A 533 2.91 8.88 34.35
CA ASN A 533 3.39 8.64 35.70
C ASN A 533 4.90 8.87 35.82
N GLN A 534 5.51 8.51 36.97
CA GLN A 534 6.95 8.69 37.21
C GLN A 534 7.87 7.90 36.26
N TYR A 535 7.36 6.95 35.52
CA TYR A 535 8.12 6.16 34.55
C TYR A 535 8.04 6.71 33.13
N GLY A 536 7.13 7.62 32.83
CA GLY A 536 6.95 8.27 31.52
C GLY A 536 5.51 8.29 31.03
N THR A 537 5.36 8.58 29.75
CA THR A 537 4.09 8.58 29.01
C THR A 537 3.83 7.19 28.44
N PHE A 538 2.67 6.62 28.77
CA PHE A 538 2.23 5.33 28.26
C PHE A 538 1.21 5.50 27.13
N LEU A 539 1.45 4.83 26.02
CA LEU A 539 0.57 4.71 24.86
C LEU A 539 -0.01 3.30 24.79
N GLY A 540 -1.03 3.13 23.98
CA GLY A 540 -1.64 1.84 23.69
C GLY A 540 -2.58 1.94 22.51
N PHE A 541 -3.24 0.85 22.16
CA PHE A 541 -4.18 0.81 21.06
C PHE A 541 -5.66 0.79 21.51
N GLU A 542 -6.52 1.23 20.61
CA GLU A 542 -7.97 1.04 20.64
C GLU A 542 -8.43 0.57 19.24
N PRO A 543 -9.23 -0.51 19.12
CA PRO A 543 -9.74 -0.95 17.84
C PRO A 543 -10.77 0.07 17.31
N ILE A 544 -10.71 0.31 16.00
CA ILE A 544 -11.71 1.12 15.28
C ILE A 544 -12.55 0.25 14.34
N MET A 545 -12.09 -0.96 13.98
CA MET A 545 -12.83 -1.95 13.22
C MET A 545 -13.53 -2.96 14.17
N PHE A 546 -14.82 -3.24 13.89
CA PHE A 546 -15.69 -4.04 14.75
C PHE A 546 -16.45 -5.11 13.95
N VAL A 547 -15.78 -6.20 13.58
CA VAL A 547 -16.37 -7.38 12.90
C VAL A 547 -16.15 -8.61 13.77
N PRO A 548 -17.13 -9.53 13.92
CA PRO A 548 -16.95 -10.71 14.75
C PRO A 548 -15.73 -11.55 14.34
N ILE A 549 -14.97 -12.04 15.31
CA ILE A 549 -13.90 -13.02 15.13
C ILE A 549 -14.49 -14.41 15.38
N ALA A 550 -14.21 -15.37 14.49
CA ALA A 550 -14.73 -16.73 14.62
C ALA A 550 -14.17 -17.42 15.87
N THR A 551 -15.04 -17.92 16.74
CA THR A 551 -14.65 -18.60 17.99
C THR A 551 -14.62 -20.11 17.90
N SER A 552 -15.31 -20.70 16.91
CA SER A 552 -15.37 -22.16 16.76
C SER A 552 -14.03 -22.84 16.45
N PRO A 553 -13.03 -22.18 15.80
CA PRO A 553 -11.73 -22.79 15.59
C PRO A 553 -10.83 -22.83 16.84
N ILE A 554 -11.12 -22.02 17.85
CA ILE A 554 -10.26 -21.87 19.02
C ILE A 554 -10.02 -23.21 19.71
N VAL A 555 -8.77 -23.55 19.98
CA VAL A 555 -8.39 -24.74 20.76
C VAL A 555 -8.65 -24.44 22.24
N PRO A 556 -9.50 -25.22 22.93
CA PRO A 556 -9.81 -24.98 24.33
C PRO A 556 -8.56 -25.00 25.22
N GLY A 557 -8.45 -24.04 26.13
CA GLY A 557 -7.35 -23.96 27.11
C GLY A 557 -6.02 -23.41 26.57
N VAL A 558 -5.95 -22.98 25.30
CA VAL A 558 -4.75 -22.32 24.72
C VAL A 558 -4.76 -20.83 25.01
N LEU A 559 -5.89 -20.14 24.82
CA LEU A 559 -6.00 -18.73 25.22
C LEU A 559 -5.87 -18.59 26.74
N THR A 560 -5.07 -17.63 27.17
CA THR A 560 -5.02 -17.21 28.57
C THR A 560 -6.34 -16.59 29.00
N LYS A 561 -6.56 -16.46 30.29
CA LYS A 561 -7.76 -15.79 30.81
C LYS A 561 -7.86 -14.34 30.33
N ASP A 562 -6.74 -13.65 30.26
CA ASP A 562 -6.65 -12.24 29.87
C ASP A 562 -7.00 -12.05 28.38
N GLU A 563 -6.48 -12.92 27.51
CA GLU A 563 -6.84 -12.95 26.08
C GLU A 563 -8.33 -13.28 25.87
N LEU A 564 -8.85 -14.22 26.63
CA LEU A 564 -10.28 -14.58 26.57
C LEU A 564 -11.18 -13.44 27.05
N ASP A 565 -10.81 -12.76 28.14
CA ASP A 565 -11.52 -11.60 28.65
C ASP A 565 -11.50 -10.43 27.63
N TRP A 566 -10.37 -10.23 26.94
CA TRP A 566 -10.25 -9.26 25.85
C TRP A 566 -11.19 -9.60 24.69
N LEU A 567 -11.16 -10.84 24.19
CA LEU A 567 -12.01 -11.30 23.07
C LEU A 567 -13.50 -11.15 23.39
N ASN A 568 -13.91 -11.56 24.58
CA ASN A 568 -15.30 -11.38 25.03
C ASN A 568 -15.69 -9.89 25.16
N SER A 569 -14.75 -9.04 25.59
CA SER A 569 -14.97 -7.59 25.63
C SER A 569 -15.06 -6.98 24.24
N TYR A 570 -14.22 -7.41 23.30
CA TYR A 570 -14.28 -7.00 21.90
C TYR A 570 -15.62 -7.39 21.28
N HIS A 571 -16.06 -8.65 21.40
CA HIS A 571 -17.37 -9.10 20.89
C HIS A 571 -18.55 -8.34 21.49
N ARG A 572 -18.49 -7.97 22.75
CA ARG A 572 -19.52 -7.10 23.37
C ARG A 572 -19.55 -5.73 22.68
N GLN A 573 -18.39 -5.11 22.42
CA GLN A 573 -18.30 -3.84 21.71
C GLN A 573 -18.82 -3.98 20.26
N VAL A 574 -18.46 -5.06 19.55
CA VAL A 574 -19.02 -5.37 18.23
C VAL A 574 -20.54 -5.36 18.26
N PHE A 575 -21.14 -6.10 19.18
CA PHE A 575 -22.60 -6.15 19.30
C PHE A 575 -23.21 -4.79 19.64
N GLU A 576 -22.67 -4.09 20.64
CA GLU A 576 -23.18 -2.77 21.08
C GLU A 576 -23.14 -1.72 19.96
N LYS A 577 -22.09 -1.72 19.14
CA LYS A 577 -21.90 -0.73 18.06
C LYS A 577 -22.69 -1.06 16.81
N LEU A 578 -22.82 -2.34 16.44
CA LEU A 578 -23.44 -2.75 15.18
C LEU A 578 -24.93 -3.06 15.32
N ALA A 579 -25.40 -3.60 16.44
CA ALA A 579 -26.81 -3.99 16.62
C ALA A 579 -27.82 -2.85 16.33
N PRO A 580 -27.56 -1.57 16.66
CA PRO A 580 -28.45 -0.47 16.30
C PRO A 580 -28.57 -0.19 14.79
N ARG A 581 -27.63 -0.71 13.97
CA ARG A 581 -27.51 -0.50 12.52
C ARG A 581 -28.06 -1.67 11.69
N LEU A 582 -28.50 -2.73 12.36
CA LEU A 582 -28.93 -4.01 11.77
C LEU A 582 -30.43 -4.22 11.96
N ASN A 583 -31.06 -4.97 11.03
CA ASN A 583 -32.43 -5.46 11.21
C ASN A 583 -32.49 -6.58 12.26
N ASP A 584 -33.70 -7.06 12.60
CA ASP A 584 -33.89 -8.03 13.68
C ASP A 584 -33.22 -9.38 13.39
N GLU A 585 -33.26 -9.88 12.14
CA GLU A 585 -32.61 -11.14 11.74
C GLU A 585 -31.07 -11.00 11.79
N GLU A 586 -30.53 -9.94 11.23
CA GLU A 586 -29.10 -9.65 11.26
C GLU A 586 -28.59 -9.49 12.70
N ARG A 587 -29.39 -8.85 13.56
CA ARG A 587 -29.07 -8.66 14.98
C ARG A 587 -29.06 -9.96 15.76
N GLU A 588 -30.02 -10.86 15.49
CA GLU A 588 -30.04 -12.19 16.11
C GLU A 588 -28.83 -13.03 15.66
N TRP A 589 -28.46 -12.96 14.40
CA TRP A 589 -27.26 -13.61 13.89
C TRP A 589 -26.00 -13.05 14.58
N LEU A 590 -25.87 -11.71 14.66
CA LEU A 590 -24.73 -11.05 15.31
C LEU A 590 -24.63 -11.45 16.79
N ALA A 591 -25.75 -11.51 17.51
CA ALA A 591 -25.78 -11.93 18.92
C ALA A 591 -25.20 -13.34 19.12
N LYS A 592 -25.47 -14.27 18.19
CA LYS A 592 -24.91 -15.62 18.21
C LYS A 592 -23.40 -15.61 17.98
N LYS A 593 -22.91 -14.80 17.03
CA LYS A 593 -21.48 -14.69 16.72
C LYS A 593 -20.68 -14.00 17.82
N CYS A 594 -21.29 -13.07 18.54
CA CYS A 594 -20.69 -12.33 19.66
C CYS A 594 -20.94 -12.96 21.04
N ALA A 595 -21.52 -14.19 21.09
CA ALA A 595 -21.75 -14.86 22.35
C ALA A 595 -20.44 -15.10 23.11
N ALA A 596 -20.43 -14.80 24.41
CA ALA A 596 -19.23 -15.01 25.24
C ALA A 596 -18.85 -16.49 25.29
N ILE A 597 -17.56 -16.76 25.17
CA ILE A 597 -17.00 -18.11 25.30
C ILE A 597 -16.32 -18.27 26.67
N GLY A 598 -16.36 -19.49 27.22
CA GLY A 598 -15.68 -19.86 28.46
C GLY A 598 -14.30 -20.46 28.20
N CYS A 599 -13.51 -20.65 29.29
CA CYS A 599 -12.20 -21.31 29.27
C CYS A 599 -12.29 -22.79 28.87
#